data_74d4f7271e152c6eb66f4ccb55f95e47
#
_entry.id   74d4f7271e152c6eb66f4ccb55f95e47
#
_cell.length_a   1.000
_cell.length_b   1.000
_cell.length_c   1.000
_cell.angle_alpha   90.00
_cell.angle_beta   90.00
_cell.angle_gamma   90.00
#
_symmetry.space_group_name_H-M   'P 1'
#
loop_
_entity.id
_entity.type
_entity.pdbx_description
1 polymer ?
#
loop_
_entity_poly.entity_id
_entity_poly.type
_entity_poly.pdbx_seq_one_letter_code
_entity_poly.pdbx_strand_id
1 'polypeptide(L)'
;RVVKELRELGKPFVVLLNCMSPRSDSAQKLANDLSKKYSVPVMAVNCLELNEQEIKEIITQILFEFPVKEIGVDLPLWLVSLPQDHWLKAETYKYVLDSIENIEFVRDISIMTESLCECEHIAGAKIKNMDLSIGSAWLSVQMNNGLFYKILEETTGIAIDSEQGLLSCMKELSTIKKEYERIKSALDEVETTGY
;
A
#
# COMPACT_ATOMS: atom_id res chain seq x y z
N ARG A 1 -35.84 -6.19 -7.82
CA ARG A 1 -36.47 -5.27 -6.88
C ARG A 1 -35.69 -5.23 -5.57
N VAL A 2 -35.57 -6.33 -4.82
CA VAL A 2 -34.89 -6.38 -3.51
C VAL A 2 -33.45 -5.89 -3.55
N VAL A 3 -32.64 -6.32 -4.53
CA VAL A 3 -31.25 -5.86 -4.71
C VAL A 3 -31.16 -4.33 -4.89
N LYS A 4 -32.13 -3.73 -5.60
CA LYS A 4 -32.16 -2.28 -5.79
C LYS A 4 -32.49 -1.56 -4.47
N GLU A 5 -33.45 -2.07 -3.72
CA GLU A 5 -33.84 -1.53 -2.41
C GLU A 5 -32.68 -1.64 -1.39
N LEU A 6 -31.94 -2.77 -1.38
CA LEU A 6 -30.77 -2.95 -0.50
C LEU A 6 -29.62 -1.99 -0.84
N ARG A 7 -29.41 -1.72 -2.13
CA ARG A 7 -28.40 -0.71 -2.55
C ARG A 7 -28.79 0.70 -2.12
N GLU A 8 -30.06 1.06 -2.26
CA GLU A 8 -30.56 2.38 -1.82
C GLU A 8 -30.39 2.57 -0.30
N LEU A 9 -30.37 1.48 0.48
CA LEU A 9 -30.09 1.51 1.91
C LEU A 9 -28.60 1.64 2.25
N GLY A 10 -27.70 1.50 1.26
CA GLY A 10 -26.25 1.62 1.45
C GLY A 10 -25.62 0.59 2.40
N LYS A 11 -26.28 -0.55 2.61
CA LYS A 11 -25.77 -1.62 3.48
C LYS A 11 -25.03 -2.69 2.68
N PRO A 12 -23.90 -3.21 3.16
CA PRO A 12 -23.22 -4.32 2.52
C PRO A 12 -24.09 -5.58 2.57
N PHE A 13 -24.16 -6.30 1.46
CA PHE A 13 -24.89 -7.56 1.35
C PHE A 13 -24.30 -8.47 0.29
N VAL A 14 -24.55 -9.75 0.45
CA VAL A 14 -24.19 -10.81 -0.50
C VAL A 14 -25.46 -11.57 -0.88
N VAL A 15 -25.53 -12.04 -2.11
CA VAL A 15 -26.66 -12.86 -2.58
C VAL A 15 -26.27 -14.33 -2.49
N LEU A 16 -27.08 -15.12 -1.80
CA LEU A 16 -26.91 -16.58 -1.74
C LEU A 16 -27.85 -17.23 -2.74
N LEU A 17 -27.28 -17.96 -3.71
CA LEU A 17 -28.00 -18.79 -4.65
C LEU A 17 -28.16 -20.19 -4.05
N ASN A 18 -29.30 -20.47 -3.42
CA ASN A 18 -29.55 -21.78 -2.82
C ASN A 18 -29.80 -22.84 -3.90
N CYS A 19 -28.98 -23.87 -3.93
CA CYS A 19 -29.10 -24.99 -4.87
C CYS A 19 -28.58 -26.28 -4.27
N MET A 20 -29.07 -27.43 -4.74
CA MET A 20 -28.65 -28.74 -4.23
C MET A 20 -27.17 -29.10 -4.61
N SER A 21 -26.65 -28.55 -5.70
CA SER A 21 -25.32 -28.83 -6.19
C SER A 21 -24.54 -27.53 -6.46
N PRO A 22 -24.04 -26.85 -5.41
CA PRO A 22 -23.37 -25.55 -5.54
C PRO A 22 -22.13 -25.55 -6.45
N ARG A 23 -21.44 -26.69 -6.51
CA ARG A 23 -20.21 -26.87 -7.31
C ARG A 23 -20.47 -27.26 -8.76
N SER A 24 -21.73 -27.41 -9.20
CA SER A 24 -22.04 -27.70 -10.59
C SER A 24 -21.71 -26.50 -11.50
N ASP A 25 -21.28 -26.80 -12.73
CA ASP A 25 -20.96 -25.76 -13.72
C ASP A 25 -22.15 -24.82 -13.99
N SER A 26 -23.37 -25.37 -13.96
CA SER A 26 -24.60 -24.61 -14.16
C SER A 26 -24.88 -23.63 -13.03
N ALA A 27 -24.68 -24.04 -11.76
CA ALA A 27 -24.87 -23.19 -10.60
C ALA A 27 -23.80 -22.08 -10.57
N GLN A 28 -22.55 -22.41 -10.86
CA GLN A 28 -21.45 -21.44 -10.90
C GLN A 28 -21.63 -20.43 -12.05
N LYS A 29 -22.03 -20.87 -13.23
CA LYS A 29 -22.34 -19.96 -14.34
C LYS A 29 -23.47 -19.01 -13.99
N LEU A 30 -24.57 -19.53 -13.41
CA LEU A 30 -25.68 -18.69 -12.99
C LEU A 30 -25.29 -17.68 -11.91
N ALA A 31 -24.49 -18.10 -10.91
CA ALA A 31 -23.98 -17.20 -9.88
C ALA A 31 -23.11 -16.07 -10.49
N ASN A 32 -22.22 -16.40 -11.41
CA ASN A 32 -21.38 -15.43 -12.12
C ASN A 32 -22.21 -14.46 -12.99
N ASP A 33 -23.22 -14.95 -13.70
CA ASP A 33 -24.10 -14.12 -14.52
C ASP A 33 -24.93 -13.15 -13.66
N LEU A 34 -25.44 -13.64 -12.53
CA LEU A 34 -26.15 -12.80 -11.57
C LEU A 34 -25.22 -11.76 -10.92
N SER A 35 -24.00 -12.16 -10.57
CA SER A 35 -23.00 -11.24 -10.02
C SER A 35 -22.67 -10.12 -11.00
N LYS A 36 -22.41 -10.44 -12.26
CA LYS A 36 -22.21 -9.44 -13.33
C LYS A 36 -23.42 -8.54 -13.54
N LYS A 37 -24.61 -9.13 -13.59
CA LYS A 37 -25.85 -8.40 -13.84
C LYS A 37 -26.20 -7.41 -12.74
N TYR A 38 -25.94 -7.79 -11.50
CA TYR A 38 -26.30 -6.98 -10.34
C TYR A 38 -25.08 -6.28 -9.71
N SER A 39 -23.87 -6.53 -10.19
CA SER A 39 -22.60 -6.01 -9.61
C SER A 39 -22.53 -6.18 -8.08
N VAL A 40 -22.92 -7.36 -7.61
CA VAL A 40 -22.87 -7.78 -6.19
C VAL A 40 -22.33 -9.21 -6.12
N PRO A 41 -21.65 -9.59 -5.06
CA PRO A 41 -21.22 -10.97 -4.87
C PRO A 41 -22.43 -11.92 -4.81
N VAL A 42 -22.36 -12.99 -5.58
CA VAL A 42 -23.35 -14.06 -5.58
C VAL A 42 -22.63 -15.38 -5.32
N MET A 43 -23.02 -16.06 -4.27
CA MET A 43 -22.45 -17.35 -3.88
C MET A 43 -23.48 -18.46 -4.05
N ALA A 44 -23.13 -19.53 -4.78
CA ALA A 44 -23.93 -20.74 -4.83
C ALA A 44 -23.67 -21.57 -3.58
N VAL A 45 -24.71 -21.88 -2.83
CA VAL A 45 -24.64 -22.63 -1.56
C VAL A 45 -25.77 -23.64 -1.44
N ASN A 46 -25.56 -24.71 -0.65
CA ASN A 46 -26.64 -25.59 -0.21
C ASN A 46 -26.98 -25.26 1.25
N CYS A 47 -28.04 -24.49 1.45
CA CYS A 47 -28.40 -24.03 2.79
C CYS A 47 -28.76 -25.16 3.77
N LEU A 48 -29.05 -26.38 3.28
CA LEU A 48 -29.31 -27.53 4.15
C LEU A 48 -28.05 -28.22 4.65
N GLU A 49 -26.92 -28.05 3.95
CA GLU A 49 -25.65 -28.74 4.21
C GLU A 49 -24.50 -27.76 4.46
N LEU A 50 -24.80 -26.50 4.83
CA LEU A 50 -23.80 -25.50 5.13
C LEU A 50 -22.89 -25.97 6.27
N ASN A 51 -21.59 -26.01 6.00
CA ASN A 51 -20.57 -26.28 6.99
C ASN A 51 -19.96 -24.98 7.54
N GLU A 52 -19.15 -25.10 8.62
CA GLU A 52 -18.51 -23.96 9.26
C GLU A 52 -17.62 -23.14 8.30
N GLN A 53 -16.94 -23.83 7.40
CA GLN A 53 -16.05 -23.18 6.44
C GLN A 53 -16.84 -22.32 5.44
N GLU A 54 -17.92 -22.84 4.90
CA GLU A 54 -18.80 -22.10 3.97
C GLU A 54 -19.46 -20.90 4.65
N ILE A 55 -19.84 -21.03 5.93
CA ILE A 55 -20.36 -19.90 6.70
C ILE A 55 -19.29 -18.81 6.88
N LYS A 56 -18.06 -19.19 7.18
CA LYS A 56 -16.93 -18.24 7.26
C LYS A 56 -16.68 -17.52 5.93
N GLU A 57 -16.76 -18.26 4.82
CA GLU A 57 -16.60 -17.68 3.49
C GLU A 57 -17.71 -16.67 3.17
N ILE A 58 -18.96 -16.97 3.49
CA ILE A 58 -20.08 -16.04 3.33
C ILE A 58 -19.86 -14.77 4.15
N ILE A 59 -19.48 -14.90 5.42
CA ILE A 59 -19.21 -13.75 6.29
C ILE A 59 -18.05 -12.93 5.73
N THR A 60 -16.99 -13.58 5.29
CA THR A 60 -15.84 -12.90 4.68
C THR A 60 -16.24 -12.12 3.45
N GLN A 61 -17.08 -12.69 2.57
CA GLN A 61 -17.59 -11.97 1.39
C GLN A 61 -18.44 -10.76 1.77
N ILE A 62 -19.25 -10.85 2.84
CA ILE A 62 -19.99 -9.70 3.34
C ILE A 62 -19.04 -8.61 3.82
N LEU A 63 -17.97 -8.97 4.54
CA LEU A 63 -16.98 -8.03 5.04
C LEU A 63 -16.23 -7.30 3.91
N PHE A 64 -15.99 -7.96 2.79
CA PHE A 64 -15.39 -7.34 1.61
C PHE A 64 -16.28 -6.28 0.94
N GLU A 65 -17.59 -6.32 1.17
CA GLU A 65 -18.55 -5.31 0.69
C GLU A 65 -18.70 -4.10 1.65
N PHE A 66 -17.93 -4.06 2.72
CA PHE A 66 -17.93 -2.88 3.60
C PHE A 66 -17.24 -1.71 2.92
N PRO A 67 -17.76 -0.48 3.10
CA PRO A 67 -17.11 0.71 2.57
C PRO A 67 -15.80 1.00 3.31
N VAL A 68 -14.79 1.39 2.58
CA VAL A 68 -13.53 1.90 3.14
C VAL A 68 -13.72 3.36 3.49
N LYS A 69 -13.29 3.75 4.70
CA LYS A 69 -13.35 5.13 5.20
C LYS A 69 -11.99 5.78 5.27
N GLU A 70 -10.96 4.97 5.53
CA GLU A 70 -9.60 5.47 5.72
C GLU A 70 -8.59 4.49 5.11
N ILE A 71 -7.67 5.03 4.32
CA ILE A 71 -6.53 4.28 3.79
C ILE A 71 -5.27 4.97 4.23
N GLY A 72 -4.48 4.29 5.04
CA GLY A 72 -3.13 4.70 5.40
C GLY A 72 -2.09 4.04 4.50
N VAL A 73 -1.13 4.81 4.02
CA VAL A 73 -0.04 4.29 3.19
C VAL A 73 1.30 4.61 3.87
N ASP A 74 1.97 3.56 4.33
CA ASP A 74 3.31 3.66 4.92
C ASP A 74 4.34 3.67 3.79
N LEU A 75 4.99 4.80 3.60
CA LEU A 75 6.11 4.98 2.68
C LEU A 75 7.45 4.97 3.45
N PRO A 76 8.57 4.58 2.82
CA PRO A 76 9.88 4.64 3.46
C PRO A 76 10.22 6.05 3.96
N LEU A 77 10.74 6.15 5.19
CA LEU A 77 11.02 7.43 5.83
C LEU A 77 11.98 8.33 5.03
N TRP A 78 12.95 7.73 4.32
CA TRP A 78 13.87 8.49 3.48
C TRP A 78 13.14 9.21 2.32
N LEU A 79 12.11 8.58 1.73
CA LEU A 79 11.27 9.19 0.69
C LEU A 79 10.43 10.33 1.28
N VAL A 80 9.84 10.10 2.46
CA VAL A 80 9.02 11.12 3.15
C VAL A 80 9.86 12.34 3.53
N SER A 81 11.15 12.17 3.86
CA SER A 81 12.06 13.25 4.25
C SER A 81 12.58 14.10 3.07
N LEU A 82 12.36 13.68 1.83
CA LEU A 82 12.72 14.48 0.65
C LEU A 82 11.88 15.77 0.58
N PRO A 83 12.42 16.84 -0.04
CA PRO A 83 11.65 18.05 -0.32
C PRO A 83 10.33 17.77 -1.05
N GLN A 84 9.32 18.60 -0.86
CA GLN A 84 8.00 18.36 -1.46
C GLN A 84 7.99 18.45 -2.99
N ASP A 85 8.87 19.25 -3.54
CA ASP A 85 9.10 19.46 -4.97
C ASP A 85 10.01 18.39 -5.61
N HIS A 86 10.54 17.46 -4.81
CA HIS A 86 11.39 16.39 -5.32
C HIS A 86 10.58 15.46 -6.23
N TRP A 87 11.08 15.23 -7.46
CA TRP A 87 10.39 14.50 -8.52
C TRP A 87 9.85 13.13 -8.05
N LEU A 88 10.70 12.31 -7.39
CA LEU A 88 10.32 10.97 -6.93
C LEU A 88 9.18 11.01 -5.89
N LYS A 89 9.24 11.98 -4.97
CA LYS A 89 8.19 12.15 -3.96
C LYS A 89 6.87 12.56 -4.60
N ALA A 90 6.91 13.61 -5.43
CA ALA A 90 5.73 14.13 -6.13
C ALA A 90 5.05 13.05 -6.99
N GLU A 91 5.85 12.29 -7.75
CA GLU A 91 5.35 11.22 -8.61
C GLU A 91 4.76 10.06 -7.80
N THR A 92 5.46 9.60 -6.74
CA THR A 92 4.96 8.54 -5.86
C THR A 92 3.66 8.94 -5.18
N TYR A 93 3.58 10.15 -4.63
CA TYR A 93 2.35 10.64 -3.98
C TYR A 93 1.19 10.74 -4.96
N LYS A 94 1.44 11.28 -6.16
CA LYS A 94 0.43 11.35 -7.21
C LYS A 94 -0.09 9.95 -7.57
N TYR A 95 0.82 9.00 -7.77
CA TYR A 95 0.44 7.63 -8.13
C TYR A 95 -0.38 6.93 -7.03
N VAL A 96 -0.01 7.15 -5.77
CA VAL A 96 -0.77 6.65 -4.62
C VAL A 96 -2.16 7.29 -4.58
N LEU A 97 -2.28 8.60 -4.78
CA LEU A 97 -3.57 9.29 -4.78
C LEU A 97 -4.47 8.82 -5.92
N ASP A 98 -3.93 8.72 -7.13
CA ASP A 98 -4.66 8.22 -8.31
C ASP A 98 -5.18 6.78 -8.08
N SER A 99 -4.39 5.96 -7.37
CA SER A 99 -4.78 4.58 -7.02
C SER A 99 -5.90 4.50 -5.97
N ILE A 100 -6.06 5.52 -5.13
CA ILE A 100 -7.09 5.57 -4.09
C ILE A 100 -8.43 6.06 -4.62
N GLU A 101 -8.46 6.90 -5.67
CA GLU A 101 -9.68 7.55 -6.18
C GLU A 101 -10.81 6.56 -6.54
N ASN A 102 -10.46 5.33 -6.91
CA ASN A 102 -11.42 4.32 -7.36
C ASN A 102 -11.78 3.29 -6.29
N ILE A 103 -11.38 3.52 -5.02
CA ILE A 103 -11.63 2.57 -3.92
C ILE A 103 -12.86 2.98 -3.16
N GLU A 104 -13.88 2.13 -3.23
CA GLU A 104 -15.11 2.30 -2.45
C GLU A 104 -15.26 1.22 -1.38
N PHE A 105 -14.84 0.00 -1.67
CA PHE A 105 -15.06 -1.18 -0.82
C PHE A 105 -13.73 -1.86 -0.43
N VAL A 106 -13.79 -2.63 0.64
CA VAL A 106 -12.63 -3.40 1.14
C VAL A 106 -12.02 -4.32 0.06
N ARG A 107 -12.86 -4.91 -0.80
CA ARG A 107 -12.40 -5.75 -1.93
C ARG A 107 -11.48 -5.00 -2.90
N ASP A 108 -11.66 -3.70 -3.05
CA ASP A 108 -10.92 -2.88 -4.01
C ASP A 108 -9.48 -2.62 -3.54
N ILE A 109 -9.20 -2.82 -2.23
CA ILE A 109 -7.85 -2.66 -1.66
C ILE A 109 -6.84 -3.64 -2.28
N SER A 110 -7.28 -4.86 -2.59
CA SER A 110 -6.42 -5.84 -3.27
C SER A 110 -6.04 -5.36 -4.67
N ILE A 111 -6.99 -4.78 -5.39
CA ILE A 111 -6.76 -4.20 -6.73
C ILE A 111 -5.79 -3.00 -6.63
N MET A 112 -5.93 -2.18 -5.59
CA MET A 112 -5.01 -1.08 -5.32
C MET A 112 -3.57 -1.58 -5.10
N THR A 113 -3.39 -2.65 -4.32
CA THR A 113 -2.05 -3.19 -4.08
C THR A 113 -1.40 -3.71 -5.37
N GLU A 114 -2.17 -4.32 -6.26
CA GLU A 114 -1.70 -4.76 -7.58
C GLU A 114 -1.34 -3.56 -8.46
N SER A 115 -2.22 -2.56 -8.52
CA SER A 115 -1.98 -1.33 -9.28
C SER A 115 -0.74 -0.59 -8.79
N LEU A 116 -0.52 -0.47 -7.48
CA LEU A 116 0.69 0.15 -6.94
C LEU A 116 1.98 -0.57 -7.37
N CYS A 117 1.93 -1.88 -7.57
CA CYS A 117 3.08 -2.65 -8.06
C CYS A 117 3.38 -2.41 -9.55
N GLU A 118 2.48 -1.80 -10.33
CA GLU A 118 2.73 -1.42 -11.72
C GLU A 118 3.61 -0.17 -11.84
N CYS A 119 3.76 0.60 -10.75
CA CYS A 119 4.64 1.75 -10.72
C CYS A 119 6.11 1.33 -10.78
N GLU A 120 6.87 1.91 -11.72
CA GLU A 120 8.29 1.58 -11.94
C GLU A 120 9.15 1.76 -10.68
N HIS A 121 8.75 2.65 -9.77
CA HIS A 121 9.49 2.99 -8.56
C HIS A 121 9.17 2.11 -7.37
N ILE A 122 8.07 1.35 -7.43
CA ILE A 122 7.57 0.53 -6.33
C ILE A 122 7.96 -0.93 -6.56
N ALA A 123 8.70 -1.51 -5.62
CA ALA A 123 9.07 -2.92 -5.64
C ALA A 123 7.94 -3.83 -5.18
N GLY A 124 7.01 -3.30 -4.37
CA GLY A 124 5.86 -4.04 -3.87
C GLY A 124 5.02 -3.23 -2.90
N ALA A 125 3.76 -3.60 -2.83
CA ALA A 125 2.82 -3.09 -1.85
C ALA A 125 2.17 -4.26 -1.10
N LYS A 126 1.97 -4.13 0.21
CA LYS A 126 1.36 -5.16 1.05
C LYS A 126 0.39 -4.54 2.04
N ILE A 127 -0.72 -5.21 2.28
CA ILE A 127 -1.63 -4.85 3.36
C ILE A 127 -0.94 -5.20 4.69
N LYS A 128 -0.71 -4.19 5.53
CA LYS A 128 -0.08 -4.32 6.85
C LYS A 128 -1.10 -4.63 7.92
N ASN A 129 -2.21 -3.92 7.87
CA ASN A 129 -3.32 -4.08 8.80
C ASN A 129 -4.63 -3.66 8.12
N MET A 130 -5.73 -4.27 8.55
CA MET A 130 -7.07 -3.93 8.10
C MET A 130 -8.02 -4.06 9.28
N ASP A 131 -8.74 -2.99 9.58
CA ASP A 131 -9.80 -3.00 10.59
C ASP A 131 -11.15 -2.79 9.92
N LEU A 132 -11.87 -3.90 9.80
CA LEU A 132 -13.19 -3.94 9.15
C LEU A 132 -14.27 -3.28 10.01
N SER A 133 -14.05 -3.11 11.33
CA SER A 133 -15.02 -2.50 12.23
C SER A 133 -15.16 -1.00 12.00
N ILE A 134 -14.08 -0.35 11.65
CA ILE A 134 -14.04 1.10 11.35
C ILE A 134 -13.88 1.40 9.85
N GLY A 135 -13.60 0.37 9.04
CA GLY A 135 -13.38 0.50 7.60
C GLY A 135 -12.01 1.13 7.27
N SER A 136 -10.97 0.82 8.04
CA SER A 136 -9.61 1.33 7.78
C SER A 136 -8.69 0.23 7.27
N ALA A 137 -7.80 0.62 6.35
CA ALA A 137 -6.75 -0.23 5.82
C ALA A 137 -5.41 0.49 5.81
N TRP A 138 -4.36 -0.22 6.20
CA TRP A 138 -2.98 0.27 6.19
C TRP A 138 -2.14 -0.57 5.24
N LEU A 139 -1.55 0.10 4.26
CA LEU A 139 -0.66 -0.52 3.28
C LEU A 139 0.78 -0.12 3.57
N SER A 140 1.70 -1.04 3.34
CA SER A 140 3.14 -0.76 3.37
C SER A 140 3.67 -0.87 1.96
N VAL A 141 4.29 0.20 1.48
CA VAL A 141 4.90 0.29 0.15
C VAL A 141 6.41 0.17 0.27
N GLN A 142 6.99 -0.68 -0.55
CA GLN A 142 8.44 -0.87 -0.66
C GLN A 142 8.92 -0.28 -1.98
N MET A 143 9.90 0.61 -1.91
CA MET A 143 10.54 1.17 -3.09
C MET A 143 11.63 0.24 -3.62
N ASN A 144 11.97 0.38 -4.90
CA ASN A 144 13.09 -0.34 -5.49
C ASN A 144 14.41 0.01 -4.79
N ASN A 145 15.17 -1.02 -4.40
CA ASN A 145 16.38 -0.86 -3.58
C ASN A 145 17.43 0.09 -4.19
N GLY A 146 17.54 0.12 -5.51
CA GLY A 146 18.45 1.01 -6.21
C GLY A 146 18.10 2.49 -6.12
N LEU A 147 16.82 2.83 -5.88
CA LEU A 147 16.38 4.23 -5.83
C LEU A 147 16.96 4.98 -4.63
N PHE A 148 17.08 4.35 -3.48
CA PHE A 148 17.68 4.97 -2.31
C PHE A 148 19.11 5.47 -2.60
N TYR A 149 19.95 4.63 -3.21
CA TYR A 149 21.32 4.98 -3.55
C TYR A 149 21.38 6.04 -4.64
N LYS A 150 20.53 5.96 -5.65
CA LYS A 150 20.40 6.97 -6.69
C LYS A 150 20.06 8.35 -6.13
N ILE A 151 19.11 8.42 -5.21
CA ILE A 151 18.73 9.67 -4.55
C ILE A 151 19.83 10.17 -3.63
N LEU A 152 20.54 9.26 -2.97
CA LEU A 152 21.70 9.61 -2.13
C LEU A 152 22.81 10.25 -2.98
N GLU A 153 23.13 9.67 -4.14
CA GLU A 153 24.07 10.23 -5.11
C GLU A 153 23.61 11.60 -5.64
N GLU A 154 22.33 11.72 -6.03
CA GLU A 154 21.74 12.98 -6.50
C GLU A 154 21.86 14.09 -5.44
N THR A 155 21.64 13.75 -4.17
CA THR A 155 21.64 14.74 -3.07
C THR A 155 23.03 15.10 -2.59
N THR A 156 23.96 14.14 -2.58
CA THR A 156 25.31 14.32 -1.99
C THR A 156 26.41 14.50 -3.02
N GLY A 157 26.18 14.12 -4.28
CA GLY A 157 27.19 14.05 -5.33
C GLY A 157 28.18 12.89 -5.16
N ILE A 158 27.94 11.98 -4.20
CA ILE A 158 28.82 10.84 -3.91
C ILE A 158 28.17 9.56 -4.44
N ALA A 159 28.84 8.90 -5.40
CA ALA A 159 28.37 7.64 -5.95
C ALA A 159 28.49 6.51 -4.92
N ILE A 160 27.36 5.95 -4.52
CA ILE A 160 27.23 4.84 -3.58
C ILE A 160 26.23 3.85 -4.18
N ASP A 161 26.62 2.59 -4.33
CA ASP A 161 25.82 1.54 -4.98
C ASP A 161 25.38 0.41 -4.03
N SER A 162 25.91 0.41 -2.82
CA SER A 162 25.73 -0.69 -1.87
C SER A 162 25.79 -0.24 -0.41
N GLU A 163 25.26 -1.05 0.49
CA GLU A 163 25.36 -0.83 1.94
C GLU A 163 26.83 -0.78 2.41
N GLN A 164 27.69 -1.62 1.80
CA GLN A 164 29.11 -1.63 2.11
C GLN A 164 29.79 -0.34 1.66
N GLY A 165 29.45 0.17 0.46
CA GLY A 165 29.92 1.45 -0.05
C GLY A 165 29.50 2.60 0.87
N LEU A 166 28.24 2.60 1.32
CA LEU A 166 27.70 3.58 2.26
C LEU A 166 28.49 3.58 3.59
N LEU A 167 28.75 2.41 4.16
CA LEU A 167 29.53 2.29 5.40
C LEU A 167 30.95 2.79 5.24
N SER A 168 31.62 2.52 4.11
CA SER A 168 32.95 3.01 3.81
C SER A 168 32.97 4.53 3.70
N CYS A 169 32.04 5.09 2.93
CA CYS A 169 31.91 6.55 2.79
C CYS A 169 31.64 7.23 4.14
N MET A 170 30.76 6.68 4.97
CA MET A 170 30.49 7.23 6.31
C MET A 170 31.72 7.22 7.23
N LYS A 171 32.58 6.18 7.14
CA LYS A 171 33.86 6.14 7.89
C LYS A 171 34.82 7.23 7.41
N GLU A 172 34.98 7.40 6.11
CA GLU A 172 35.83 8.44 5.53
C GLU A 172 35.34 9.83 5.93
N LEU A 173 34.04 10.10 5.77
CA LEU A 173 33.44 11.38 6.18
C LEU A 173 33.58 11.64 7.69
N SER A 174 33.50 10.61 8.54
CA SER A 174 33.75 10.73 9.98
C SER A 174 35.17 11.14 10.28
N THR A 175 36.14 10.60 9.52
CA THR A 175 37.56 10.96 9.68
C THR A 175 37.82 12.41 9.23
N ILE A 176 37.34 12.76 8.04
CA ILE A 176 37.44 14.12 7.49
C ILE A 176 36.78 15.14 8.43
N LYS A 177 35.64 14.82 8.98
CA LYS A 177 34.92 15.69 9.93
C LYS A 177 35.76 15.95 11.19
N LYS A 178 36.40 14.91 11.77
CA LYS A 178 37.27 15.07 12.94
C LYS A 178 38.48 15.93 12.64
N GLU A 179 39.10 15.75 11.47
CA GLU A 179 40.24 16.58 11.04
C GLU A 179 39.79 18.03 10.82
N TYR A 180 38.66 18.25 10.16
CA TYR A 180 38.11 19.58 9.96
C TYR A 180 37.78 20.28 11.30
N GLU A 181 37.16 19.58 12.26
CA GLU A 181 36.86 20.14 13.58
C GLU A 181 38.13 20.56 14.34
N ARG A 182 39.23 19.82 14.19
CA ARG A 182 40.54 20.19 14.77
C ARG A 182 41.11 21.45 14.12
N ILE A 183 41.06 21.55 12.80
CA ILE A 183 41.51 22.74 12.06
C ILE A 183 40.64 23.95 12.37
N LYS A 184 39.33 23.76 12.43
CA LYS A 184 38.38 24.82 12.73
C LYS A 184 38.62 25.41 14.12
N SER A 185 38.85 24.60 15.15
CA SER A 185 39.11 25.10 16.50
C SER A 185 40.41 25.90 16.56
N ALA A 186 41.44 25.51 15.80
CA ALA A 186 42.70 26.28 15.71
C ALA A 186 42.53 27.60 14.95
N LEU A 187 41.70 27.61 13.88
CA LEU A 187 41.36 28.84 13.16
C LEU A 187 40.54 29.81 14.01
N ASP A 188 39.57 29.34 14.76
CA ASP A 188 38.74 30.13 15.68
C ASP A 188 39.61 30.75 16.81
N GLU A 189 40.67 30.02 17.28
CA GLU A 189 41.67 30.58 18.23
C GLU A 189 42.51 31.68 17.60
N VAL A 190 42.97 31.48 16.36
CA VAL A 190 43.77 32.52 15.65
C VAL A 190 42.90 33.75 15.36
N GLU A 191 41.66 33.59 14.94
CA GLU A 191 40.75 34.72 14.71
C GLU A 191 40.44 35.50 15.99
N THR A 192 40.34 34.81 17.15
CA THR A 192 40.03 35.45 18.43
C THR A 192 41.23 36.05 19.12
N THR A 193 42.42 35.47 18.96
CA THR A 193 43.64 35.90 19.63
C THR A 193 44.57 36.74 18.74
N GLY A 194 44.39 36.67 17.42
CA GLY A 194 45.23 37.37 16.46
C GLY A 194 46.63 36.73 16.26
N TYR A 195 46.80 35.50 16.73
CA TYR A 195 48.06 34.73 16.61
C TYR A 195 47.76 33.32 16.11
#